data_76fea823f14a897ae23b2b7dfdf0a2d3
#
_entry.id   76fea823f14a897ae23b2b7dfdf0a2d3
#
_cell.length_a   1.000
_cell.length_b   1.000
_cell.length_c   1.000
_cell.angle_alpha   90.00
_cell.angle_beta   90.00
_cell.angle_gamma   90.00
#
_symmetry.space_group_name_H-M   'P 1'
#
loop_
_entity.id
_entity.type
_entity.pdbx_description
1 polymer ?
#
loop_
_entity_poly.entity_id
_entity_poly.type
_entity_poly.pdbx_seq_one_letter_code
_entity_poly.pdbx_strand_id
1 'polypeptide(L)'
;VLMIDKNRPEIKFVSPVSGEVTAVNRGEKRKVLSVVVKPEAQIEYEDFGKKNVASLKREEVKEAILHAGMWPFIKQRPYDIVASPADEPRDIFVSAFYSAPLAPNFDFVVKGQEVDFQTGLDALAKLTDGKVYVGIRKGSSVSVKGVETVEVEGPHPAANVGVQINHIKPINKGEVVWTVNPADVIVIGRLFNKGIADFSRLVV
;
A
#
# COMPACT_ATOMS: atom_id res chain seq x y z
N VAL A 1 -5.74 -17.34 0.49
CA VAL A 1 -4.99 -17.02 -0.75
C VAL A 1 -5.84 -17.43 -1.95
N LEU A 2 -6.11 -16.50 -2.88
CA LEU A 2 -6.85 -16.75 -4.12
C LEU A 2 -5.91 -17.05 -5.30
N MET A 3 -4.78 -16.35 -5.35
CA MET A 3 -3.79 -16.47 -6.43
C MET A 3 -2.39 -16.18 -5.89
N ILE A 4 -1.39 -16.60 -6.63
CA ILE A 4 0.02 -16.22 -6.44
C ILE A 4 0.61 -15.71 -7.75
N ASP A 5 1.65 -14.89 -7.67
CA ASP A 5 2.46 -14.55 -8.85
C ASP A 5 3.26 -15.81 -9.25
N LYS A 6 3.13 -16.23 -10.51
CA LYS A 6 3.79 -17.44 -11.00
C LYS A 6 5.33 -17.37 -10.94
N ASN A 7 5.88 -16.16 -11.12
CA ASN A 7 7.33 -15.94 -11.16
C ASN A 7 7.89 -15.59 -9.78
N ARG A 8 7.01 -15.15 -8.86
CA ARG A 8 7.33 -14.74 -7.50
C ARG A 8 6.26 -15.28 -6.55
N PRO A 9 6.25 -16.59 -6.26
CA PRO A 9 5.16 -17.26 -5.54
C PRO A 9 4.96 -16.78 -4.09
N GLU A 10 5.94 -16.07 -3.54
CA GLU A 10 5.83 -15.36 -2.26
C GLU A 10 4.81 -14.20 -2.31
N ILE A 11 4.53 -13.66 -3.50
CA ILE A 11 3.52 -12.60 -3.69
C ILE A 11 2.15 -13.26 -3.83
N LYS A 12 1.35 -13.09 -2.79
CA LYS A 12 0.01 -13.64 -2.66
C LYS A 12 -1.05 -12.59 -2.93
N PHE A 13 -2.15 -13.01 -3.55
CA PHE A 13 -3.38 -12.25 -3.68
C PHE A 13 -4.43 -12.95 -2.82
N VAL A 14 -4.91 -12.28 -1.80
CA VAL A 14 -5.81 -12.85 -0.78
C VAL A 14 -7.25 -12.41 -0.98
N SER A 15 -8.18 -13.13 -0.38
CA SER A 15 -9.59 -12.74 -0.33
C SER A 15 -9.77 -11.58 0.65
N PRO A 16 -10.55 -10.55 0.31
CA PRO A 16 -10.91 -9.48 1.24
C PRO A 16 -12.02 -9.90 2.23
N VAL A 17 -12.60 -11.07 2.05
CA VAL A 17 -13.71 -11.59 2.86
C VAL A 17 -13.49 -13.08 3.13
N SER A 18 -14.01 -13.59 4.28
CA SER A 18 -14.17 -15.02 4.50
C SER A 18 -15.33 -15.54 3.66
N GLY A 19 -15.19 -16.76 3.14
CA GLY A 19 -16.22 -17.35 2.30
C GLY A 19 -15.70 -18.45 1.39
N GLU A 20 -16.57 -18.89 0.49
CA GLU A 20 -16.32 -19.95 -0.47
C GLU A 20 -16.07 -19.42 -1.88
N VAL A 21 -15.03 -19.92 -2.55
CA VAL A 21 -14.79 -19.63 -3.97
C VAL A 21 -15.83 -20.41 -4.80
N THR A 22 -16.78 -19.68 -5.39
CA THR A 22 -17.88 -20.28 -6.17
C THR A 22 -17.56 -20.38 -7.65
N ALA A 23 -16.68 -19.54 -8.19
CA ALA A 23 -16.27 -19.58 -9.58
C ALA A 23 -14.87 -19.01 -9.80
N VAL A 24 -14.17 -19.59 -10.79
CA VAL A 24 -12.95 -19.04 -11.37
C VAL A 24 -13.20 -18.85 -12.87
N ASN A 25 -13.49 -17.65 -13.28
CA ASN A 25 -13.79 -17.33 -14.67
C ASN A 25 -12.50 -17.17 -15.46
N ARG A 26 -12.40 -17.85 -16.59
CA ARG A 26 -11.22 -17.86 -17.44
C ARG A 26 -11.59 -17.40 -18.85
N GLY A 27 -10.72 -16.58 -19.42
CA GLY A 27 -10.79 -16.18 -20.83
C GLY A 27 -9.87 -17.02 -21.71
N GLU A 28 -9.57 -16.47 -22.87
CA GLU A 28 -8.64 -17.08 -23.83
C GLU A 28 -7.28 -17.42 -23.18
N LYS A 29 -6.67 -18.50 -23.66
CA LYS A 29 -5.38 -19.01 -23.17
C LYS A 29 -5.35 -19.22 -21.64
N ARG A 30 -6.49 -19.55 -21.04
CA ARG A 30 -6.68 -19.79 -19.60
C ARG A 30 -6.38 -18.57 -18.71
N LYS A 31 -6.37 -17.37 -19.25
CA LYS A 31 -6.21 -16.14 -18.46
C LYS A 31 -7.32 -16.06 -17.42
N VAL A 32 -6.96 -15.90 -16.14
CA VAL A 32 -7.95 -15.67 -15.07
C VAL A 32 -8.54 -14.29 -15.26
N LEU A 33 -9.86 -14.21 -15.42
CA LEU A 33 -10.63 -12.97 -15.56
C LEU A 33 -11.18 -12.49 -14.22
N SER A 34 -11.71 -13.43 -13.43
CA SER A 34 -12.21 -13.13 -12.08
C SER A 34 -12.24 -14.39 -11.22
N VAL A 35 -12.17 -14.18 -9.92
CA VAL A 35 -12.44 -15.18 -8.89
C VAL A 35 -13.65 -14.67 -8.12
N VAL A 36 -14.71 -15.45 -8.07
CA VAL A 36 -15.95 -15.10 -7.37
C VAL A 36 -15.95 -15.77 -6.00
N VAL A 37 -16.10 -14.97 -4.97
CA VAL A 37 -16.20 -15.45 -3.59
C VAL A 37 -17.58 -15.11 -3.06
N LYS A 38 -18.31 -16.11 -2.57
CA LYS A 38 -19.55 -15.94 -1.82
C LYS A 38 -19.17 -15.67 -0.37
N PRO A 39 -19.41 -14.47 0.17
CA PRO A 39 -19.01 -14.16 1.53
C PRO A 39 -19.88 -14.91 2.55
N GLU A 40 -19.31 -15.20 3.70
CA GLU A 40 -20.03 -15.66 4.88
C GLU A 40 -20.80 -14.50 5.52
N ALA A 41 -21.85 -14.85 6.29
CA ALA A 41 -22.65 -13.85 6.99
C ALA A 41 -21.86 -13.07 8.03
N GLN A 42 -20.87 -13.71 8.63
CA GLN A 42 -19.93 -13.11 9.57
C GLN A 42 -18.53 -13.24 8.99
N ILE A 43 -17.87 -12.09 8.77
CA ILE A 43 -16.50 -12.08 8.24
C ILE A 43 -15.53 -12.45 9.37
N GLU A 44 -14.74 -13.49 9.14
CA GLU A 44 -13.65 -13.90 10.01
C GLU A 44 -12.31 -13.45 9.41
N TYR A 45 -11.38 -13.06 10.27
CA TYR A 45 -10.04 -12.64 9.86
C TYR A 45 -9.01 -13.65 10.34
N GLU A 46 -8.01 -13.91 9.51
CA GLU A 46 -6.80 -14.61 9.92
C GLU A 46 -6.02 -13.72 10.89
N ASP A 47 -5.59 -14.30 12.03
CA ASP A 47 -4.79 -13.59 13.04
C ASP A 47 -3.30 -13.72 12.71
N PHE A 48 -2.69 -12.61 12.32
CA PHE A 48 -1.25 -12.49 12.06
C PHE A 48 -0.47 -12.04 13.31
N GLY A 49 -1.17 -11.76 14.41
CA GLY A 49 -0.60 -11.22 15.63
C GLY A 49 -0.22 -9.74 15.53
N LYS A 50 -0.54 -8.98 16.57
CA LYS A 50 -0.12 -7.58 16.69
C LYS A 50 1.39 -7.49 16.85
N LYS A 51 2.02 -6.54 16.15
CA LYS A 51 3.48 -6.35 16.19
C LYS A 51 3.82 -4.88 16.31
N ASN A 52 4.77 -4.56 17.18
CA ASN A 52 5.31 -3.20 17.24
C ASN A 52 6.37 -3.01 16.16
N VAL A 53 6.07 -2.22 15.14
CA VAL A 53 6.97 -1.96 14.01
C VAL A 53 8.34 -1.44 14.45
N ALA A 54 8.40 -0.65 15.53
CA ALA A 54 9.66 -0.09 16.00
C ALA A 54 10.68 -1.17 16.39
N SER A 55 10.22 -2.31 16.91
CA SER A 55 11.08 -3.43 17.32
C SER A 55 11.43 -4.40 16.19
N LEU A 56 10.78 -4.29 15.03
CA LEU A 56 10.97 -5.20 13.91
C LEU A 56 12.17 -4.80 13.04
N LYS A 57 12.82 -5.82 12.49
CA LYS A 57 13.81 -5.68 11.42
C LYS A 57 13.10 -5.61 10.05
N ARG A 58 13.84 -5.16 9.02
CA ARG A 58 13.36 -5.08 7.63
C ARG A 58 12.71 -6.39 7.17
N GLU A 59 13.41 -7.51 7.35
CA GLU A 59 12.92 -8.81 6.86
C GLU A 59 11.62 -9.23 7.57
N GLU A 60 11.48 -8.95 8.85
CA GLU A 60 10.26 -9.27 9.60
C GLU A 60 9.05 -8.44 9.14
N VAL A 61 9.29 -7.16 8.79
CA VAL A 61 8.25 -6.29 8.19
C VAL A 61 7.88 -6.79 6.80
N LYS A 62 8.87 -7.12 5.97
CA LYS A 62 8.69 -7.66 4.62
C LYS A 62 7.89 -8.96 4.65
N GLU A 63 8.28 -9.90 5.49
CA GLU A 63 7.58 -11.17 5.66
C GLU A 63 6.13 -10.99 6.14
N ALA A 64 5.88 -10.08 7.08
CA ALA A 64 4.53 -9.81 7.58
C ALA A 64 3.62 -9.30 6.46
N ILE A 65 4.10 -8.34 5.65
CA ILE A 65 3.34 -7.77 4.52
C ILE A 65 3.12 -8.82 3.42
N LEU A 66 4.12 -9.65 3.10
CA LEU A 66 4.00 -10.76 2.14
C LEU A 66 3.01 -11.81 2.62
N HIS A 67 3.11 -12.22 3.89
CA HIS A 67 2.25 -13.25 4.48
C HIS A 67 0.79 -12.82 4.52
N ALA A 68 0.53 -11.56 4.85
CA ALA A 68 -0.82 -10.98 4.85
C ALA A 68 -1.39 -10.71 3.44
N GLY A 69 -0.61 -10.95 2.37
CA GLY A 69 -1.04 -10.71 1.00
C GLY A 69 -1.18 -9.22 0.62
N MET A 70 -0.50 -8.34 1.34
CA MET A 70 -0.55 -6.89 1.11
C MET A 70 0.58 -6.38 0.20
N TRP A 71 1.55 -7.26 -0.15
CA TRP A 71 2.67 -6.86 -1.00
C TRP A 71 2.25 -6.27 -2.35
N PRO A 72 1.17 -6.70 -3.03
CA PRO A 72 0.70 -6.08 -4.28
C PRO A 72 0.33 -4.60 -4.19
N PHE A 73 0.18 -4.03 -3.00
CA PHE A 73 -0.02 -2.60 -2.79
C PHE A 73 1.24 -1.76 -3.04
N ILE A 74 2.41 -2.39 -2.95
CA ILE A 74 3.69 -1.75 -3.21
C ILE A 74 4.00 -1.83 -4.69
N LYS A 75 4.09 -0.68 -5.35
CA LYS A 75 4.42 -0.58 -6.77
C LYS A 75 5.85 -0.10 -6.96
N GLN A 76 6.49 -0.64 -7.98
CA GLN A 76 7.86 -0.31 -8.36
C GLN A 76 7.87 0.57 -9.60
N ARG A 77 8.53 1.71 -9.50
CA ARG A 77 8.74 2.64 -10.60
C ARG A 77 10.12 2.44 -11.20
N PRO A 78 10.31 2.71 -12.49
CA PRO A 78 9.45 3.53 -13.35
C PRO A 78 8.27 2.78 -14.01
N TYR A 79 8.20 1.46 -13.98
CA TYR A 79 7.25 0.68 -14.77
C TYR A 79 5.87 0.48 -14.13
N ASP A 80 5.67 0.93 -12.90
CA ASP A 80 4.41 0.80 -12.14
C ASP A 80 3.92 -0.66 -11.99
N ILE A 81 4.85 -1.57 -11.85
CA ILE A 81 4.59 -3.00 -11.60
C ILE A 81 4.59 -3.30 -10.09
N VAL A 82 4.09 -4.46 -9.69
CA VAL A 82 4.24 -4.92 -8.32
C VAL A 82 5.72 -5.03 -7.98
N ALA A 83 6.12 -4.43 -6.86
CA ALA A 83 7.52 -4.41 -6.43
C ALA A 83 8.07 -5.83 -6.27
N SER A 84 9.33 -6.01 -6.69
CA SER A 84 10.05 -7.25 -6.43
C SER A 84 10.47 -7.31 -4.95
N PRO A 85 10.11 -8.36 -4.20
CA PRO A 85 10.58 -8.49 -2.81
C PRO A 85 12.09 -8.66 -2.68
N ALA A 86 12.78 -8.99 -3.78
CA ALA A 86 14.24 -9.11 -3.83
C ALA A 86 14.94 -7.77 -4.06
N ASP A 87 14.21 -6.74 -4.54
CA ASP A 87 14.78 -5.43 -4.81
C ASP A 87 14.73 -4.55 -3.55
N GLU A 88 15.69 -3.63 -3.46
CA GLU A 88 15.71 -2.57 -2.45
C GLU A 88 15.44 -1.23 -3.12
N PRO A 89 14.39 -0.49 -2.72
CA PRO A 89 14.12 0.81 -3.31
C PRO A 89 15.09 1.85 -2.78
N ARG A 90 15.52 2.77 -3.67
CA ARG A 90 16.27 3.96 -3.26
C ARG A 90 15.48 4.81 -2.26
N ASP A 91 14.18 4.99 -2.51
CA ASP A 91 13.24 5.76 -1.70
C ASP A 91 11.81 5.20 -1.89
N ILE A 92 10.91 5.55 -0.98
CA ILE A 92 9.48 5.22 -1.09
C ILE A 92 8.66 6.51 -1.12
N PHE A 93 7.65 6.59 -1.99
CA PHE A 93 6.80 7.75 -2.15
C PHE A 93 5.34 7.42 -1.90
N VAL A 94 4.67 8.28 -1.12
CA VAL A 94 3.24 8.22 -0.82
C VAL A 94 2.64 9.58 -1.14
N SER A 95 1.67 9.64 -2.06
CA SER A 95 0.91 10.87 -2.30
C SER A 95 -0.33 10.88 -1.40
N ALA A 96 -0.26 11.61 -0.28
CA ALA A 96 -1.31 11.68 0.72
C ALA A 96 -2.37 12.76 0.40
N PHE A 97 -2.70 12.92 -0.88
CA PHE A 97 -3.85 13.70 -1.34
C PHE A 97 -4.26 13.27 -2.74
N TYR A 98 -5.40 13.77 -3.19
CA TYR A 98 -5.92 13.53 -4.54
C TYR A 98 -6.20 14.85 -5.23
N SER A 99 -5.91 14.95 -6.53
CA SER A 99 -6.15 16.15 -7.35
C SER A 99 -7.11 15.91 -8.51
N ALA A 100 -7.52 14.66 -8.75
CA ALA A 100 -8.47 14.33 -9.80
C ALA A 100 -9.88 14.88 -9.45
N PRO A 101 -10.68 15.26 -10.46
CA PRO A 101 -12.08 15.65 -10.24
C PRO A 101 -12.85 14.53 -9.51
N LEU A 102 -13.70 14.91 -8.55
CA LEU A 102 -14.50 13.99 -7.74
C LEU A 102 -13.72 13.01 -6.87
N ALA A 103 -12.40 13.19 -6.74
CA ALA A 103 -11.60 12.38 -5.82
C ALA A 103 -11.88 12.78 -4.36
N PRO A 104 -11.82 11.81 -3.42
CA PRO A 104 -12.09 12.09 -2.02
C PRO A 104 -11.04 13.02 -1.41
N ASN A 105 -11.40 13.75 -0.36
CA ASN A 105 -10.42 14.49 0.44
C ASN A 105 -9.70 13.52 1.39
N PHE A 106 -8.37 13.41 1.27
CA PHE A 106 -7.59 12.48 2.08
C PHE A 106 -7.59 12.87 3.56
N ASP A 107 -7.63 14.17 3.91
CA ASP A 107 -7.77 14.62 5.30
C ASP A 107 -9.04 14.06 5.96
N PHE A 108 -10.11 13.90 5.18
CA PHE A 108 -11.35 13.26 5.64
C PHE A 108 -11.18 11.74 5.74
N VAL A 109 -10.55 11.12 4.73
CA VAL A 109 -10.35 9.65 4.70
C VAL A 109 -9.49 9.17 5.85
N VAL A 110 -8.44 9.92 6.21
CA VAL A 110 -7.50 9.52 7.26
C VAL A 110 -8.05 9.75 8.68
N LYS A 111 -9.09 10.56 8.81
CA LYS A 111 -9.68 10.92 10.09
C LYS A 111 -10.12 9.69 10.89
N GLY A 112 -9.58 9.55 12.11
CA GLY A 112 -9.79 8.40 12.98
C GLY A 112 -8.92 7.18 12.64
N GLN A 113 -8.02 7.30 11.66
CA GLN A 113 -7.10 6.27 11.19
C GLN A 113 -5.65 6.77 11.15
N GLU A 114 -5.38 7.89 11.82
CA GLU A 114 -4.06 8.55 11.81
C GLU A 114 -2.97 7.66 12.40
N VAL A 115 -3.33 6.87 13.42
CA VAL A 115 -2.41 5.91 14.06
C VAL A 115 -2.05 4.80 13.07
N ASP A 116 -3.03 4.26 12.36
CA ASP A 116 -2.79 3.22 11.37
C ASP A 116 -1.97 3.78 10.20
N PHE A 117 -2.26 5.00 9.75
CA PHE A 117 -1.47 5.66 8.71
C PHE A 117 -0.01 5.85 9.13
N GLN A 118 0.23 6.35 10.35
CA GLN A 118 1.59 6.51 10.89
C GLN A 118 2.31 5.17 10.99
N THR A 119 1.67 4.14 11.56
CA THR A 119 2.28 2.80 11.67
C THR A 119 2.62 2.20 10.30
N GLY A 120 1.76 2.43 9.30
CA GLY A 120 2.03 2.02 7.92
C GLY A 120 3.26 2.72 7.33
N LEU A 121 3.42 4.03 7.57
CA LEU A 121 4.61 4.78 7.16
C LEU A 121 5.87 4.28 7.88
N ASP A 122 5.77 3.99 9.17
CA ASP A 122 6.89 3.43 9.95
C ASP A 122 7.32 2.06 9.39
N ALA A 123 6.34 1.23 8.98
CA ALA A 123 6.61 -0.04 8.33
C ALA A 123 7.30 0.15 6.97
N LEU A 124 6.84 1.09 6.15
CA LEU A 124 7.49 1.41 4.87
C LEU A 124 8.91 1.94 5.08
N ALA A 125 9.15 2.74 6.12
CA ALA A 125 10.48 3.26 6.43
C ALA A 125 11.49 2.14 6.76
N LYS A 126 11.04 0.98 7.24
CA LYS A 126 11.92 -0.19 7.43
C LYS A 126 12.35 -0.86 6.12
N LEU A 127 11.60 -0.65 5.02
CA LEU A 127 11.83 -1.33 3.75
C LEU A 127 12.84 -0.63 2.84
N THR A 128 13.37 0.54 3.22
CA THR A 128 14.37 1.28 2.45
C THR A 128 15.48 1.79 3.36
N ASP A 129 16.69 1.92 2.83
CA ASP A 129 17.76 2.66 3.47
C ASP A 129 17.71 4.16 3.16
N GLY A 130 16.89 4.53 2.19
CA GLY A 130 16.63 5.91 1.82
C GLY A 130 15.55 6.57 2.67
N LYS A 131 14.71 7.37 2.02
CA LYS A 131 13.66 8.14 2.67
C LYS A 131 12.27 7.71 2.21
N VAL A 132 11.29 7.86 3.10
CA VAL A 132 9.88 7.84 2.76
C VAL A 132 9.43 9.30 2.57
N TYR A 133 8.99 9.64 1.37
CA TYR A 133 8.43 10.94 1.04
C TYR A 133 6.92 10.88 1.07
N VAL A 134 6.30 11.79 1.82
CA VAL A 134 4.84 11.92 1.89
C VAL A 134 4.44 13.27 1.32
N GLY A 135 3.87 13.25 0.12
CA GLY A 135 3.32 14.45 -0.51
C GLY A 135 1.96 14.78 0.10
N ILE A 136 1.82 15.93 0.73
CA ILE A 136 0.56 16.42 1.28
C ILE A 136 0.11 17.65 0.53
N ARG A 137 -1.20 17.91 0.53
CA ARG A 137 -1.75 19.16 0.01
C ARG A 137 -1.33 20.32 0.91
N LYS A 138 -0.98 21.45 0.34
CA LYS A 138 -0.73 22.68 1.11
C LYS A 138 -1.94 23.02 1.99
N GLY A 139 -1.68 23.21 3.27
CA GLY A 139 -2.72 23.45 4.28
C GLY A 139 -3.49 22.22 4.74
N SER A 140 -3.01 21.00 4.39
CA SER A 140 -3.55 19.75 4.92
C SER A 140 -3.35 19.63 6.43
N SER A 141 -4.31 19.00 7.10
CA SER A 141 -4.24 18.68 8.53
C SER A 141 -3.46 17.38 8.83
N VAL A 142 -3.04 16.66 7.79
CA VAL A 142 -2.26 15.42 7.93
C VAL A 142 -0.91 15.72 8.57
N SER A 143 -0.66 15.13 9.73
CA SER A 143 0.61 15.27 10.45
C SER A 143 1.23 13.90 10.67
N VAL A 144 2.45 13.72 10.18
CA VAL A 144 3.21 12.45 10.25
C VAL A 144 4.62 12.71 10.76
N LYS A 145 5.24 11.68 11.33
CA LYS A 145 6.58 11.76 11.92
C LYS A 145 7.50 10.72 11.28
N GLY A 146 8.81 10.95 11.38
CA GLY A 146 9.83 9.99 10.93
C GLY A 146 9.94 9.83 9.41
N VAL A 147 9.25 10.68 8.63
CA VAL A 147 9.24 10.69 7.16
C VAL A 147 9.45 12.11 6.63
N GLU A 148 9.83 12.24 5.37
CA GLU A 148 9.97 13.55 4.70
C GLU A 148 8.62 14.01 4.15
N THR A 149 8.02 14.99 4.80
CA THR A 149 6.77 15.60 4.34
C THR A 149 7.05 16.70 3.33
N VAL A 150 6.40 16.65 2.18
CA VAL A 150 6.52 17.64 1.11
C VAL A 150 5.16 18.26 0.81
N GLU A 151 5.02 19.55 0.99
CA GLU A 151 3.82 20.26 0.58
C GLU A 151 3.77 20.40 -0.93
N VAL A 152 2.64 20.01 -1.52
CA VAL A 152 2.39 20.08 -2.96
C VAL A 152 1.16 20.93 -3.22
N GLU A 153 1.27 21.82 -4.19
CA GLU A 153 0.19 22.69 -4.64
C GLU A 153 0.11 22.64 -6.17
N GLY A 154 -1.08 22.67 -6.71
CA GLY A 154 -1.30 22.74 -8.16
C GLY A 154 -2.59 22.03 -8.59
N PRO A 155 -2.99 22.26 -9.86
CA PRO A 155 -4.11 21.54 -10.46
C PRO A 155 -3.75 20.07 -10.69
N HIS A 156 -4.73 19.26 -11.08
CA HIS A 156 -4.44 17.92 -11.59
C HIS A 156 -3.44 18.02 -12.77
N PRO A 157 -2.37 17.19 -12.79
CA PRO A 157 -2.12 15.97 -12.01
C PRO A 157 -1.14 16.12 -10.81
N ALA A 158 -1.14 17.25 -10.09
CA ALA A 158 -0.17 17.49 -9.00
C ALA A 158 -0.13 16.36 -7.95
N ALA A 159 -1.26 15.66 -7.70
CA ALA A 159 -1.31 14.52 -6.79
C ALA A 159 -0.79 13.21 -7.39
N ASN A 160 -0.51 13.13 -8.68
CA ASN A 160 0.07 11.92 -9.25
C ASN A 160 1.47 11.70 -8.69
N VAL A 161 1.68 10.57 -8.04
CA VAL A 161 2.95 10.26 -7.39
C VAL A 161 4.15 10.33 -8.34
N GLY A 162 3.97 9.97 -9.63
CA GLY A 162 5.00 10.11 -10.64
C GLY A 162 5.41 11.57 -10.91
N VAL A 163 4.45 12.51 -10.85
CA VAL A 163 4.73 13.95 -10.94
C VAL A 163 5.52 14.41 -9.71
N GLN A 164 5.09 13.99 -8.52
CA GLN A 164 5.80 14.31 -7.28
C GLN A 164 7.23 13.76 -7.27
N ILE A 165 7.42 12.50 -7.69
CA ILE A 165 8.77 11.91 -7.81
C ILE A 165 9.66 12.76 -8.71
N ASN A 166 9.13 13.20 -9.87
CA ASN A 166 9.92 14.00 -10.81
C ASN A 166 10.34 15.37 -10.22
N HIS A 167 9.51 15.96 -9.37
CA HIS A 167 9.83 17.25 -8.74
C HIS A 167 10.68 17.13 -7.48
N ILE A 168 10.48 16.06 -6.69
CA ILE A 168 11.16 15.88 -5.40
C ILE A 168 12.55 15.26 -5.63
N LYS A 169 12.59 14.11 -6.32
CA LYS A 169 13.82 13.36 -6.55
C LYS A 169 13.63 12.43 -7.75
N PRO A 170 13.92 12.91 -8.96
CA PRO A 170 13.73 12.14 -10.19
C PRO A 170 14.43 10.78 -10.18
N ILE A 171 13.85 9.82 -10.91
CA ILE A 171 14.42 8.48 -11.06
C ILE A 171 15.42 8.52 -12.22
N ASN A 172 16.68 8.17 -11.96
CA ASN A 172 17.71 8.04 -12.98
C ASN A 172 17.80 6.60 -13.50
N LYS A 173 18.55 6.41 -14.58
CA LYS A 173 18.77 5.08 -15.17
C LYS A 173 19.37 4.13 -14.13
N GLY A 174 18.74 2.98 -13.95
CA GLY A 174 19.16 1.94 -12.99
C GLY A 174 18.64 2.10 -11.57
N GLU A 175 17.97 3.23 -11.26
CA GLU A 175 17.35 3.41 -9.95
C GLU A 175 15.94 2.82 -9.90
N VAL A 176 15.57 2.36 -8.71
CA VAL A 176 14.24 1.86 -8.39
C VAL A 176 13.70 2.63 -7.19
N VAL A 177 12.48 3.10 -7.30
CA VAL A 177 11.73 3.63 -6.15
C VAL A 177 10.40 2.93 -6.03
N TRP A 178 9.87 2.86 -4.81
CA TRP A 178 8.56 2.28 -4.59
C TRP A 178 7.51 3.36 -4.34
N THR A 179 6.28 3.02 -4.65
CA THR A 179 5.13 3.88 -4.38
C THR A 179 4.02 3.06 -3.71
N VAL A 180 3.33 3.67 -2.77
CA VAL A 180 2.17 3.08 -2.09
C VAL A 180 1.06 4.10 -2.04
N ASN A 181 -0.18 3.67 -2.32
CA ASN A 181 -1.34 4.53 -2.17
C ASN A 181 -1.59 4.82 -0.68
N PRO A 182 -1.96 6.04 -0.28
CA PRO A 182 -2.12 6.39 1.13
C PRO A 182 -3.20 5.57 1.85
N ALA A 183 -4.27 5.15 1.15
CA ALA A 183 -5.27 4.26 1.72
C ALA A 183 -4.70 2.84 1.97
N ASP A 184 -3.76 2.38 1.14
CA ASP A 184 -3.07 1.10 1.33
C ASP A 184 -2.07 1.17 2.49
N VAL A 185 -1.46 2.34 2.72
CA VAL A 185 -0.60 2.58 3.90
C VAL A 185 -1.41 2.39 5.20
N ILE A 186 -2.65 2.89 5.25
CA ILE A 186 -3.55 2.69 6.39
C ILE A 186 -3.81 1.19 6.62
N VAL A 187 -4.08 0.43 5.54
CA VAL A 187 -4.33 -1.02 5.61
C VAL A 187 -3.09 -1.77 6.11
N ILE A 188 -1.90 -1.39 5.63
CA ILE A 188 -0.63 -1.95 6.13
C ILE A 188 -0.46 -1.64 7.63
N GLY A 189 -0.76 -0.42 8.07
CA GLY A 189 -0.69 -0.07 9.49
C GLY A 189 -1.64 -0.88 10.37
N ARG A 190 -2.86 -1.14 9.90
CA ARG A 190 -3.84 -2.00 10.60
C ARG A 190 -3.30 -3.42 10.81
N LEU A 191 -2.57 -3.98 9.85
CA LEU A 191 -1.94 -5.29 10.00
C LEU A 191 -1.08 -5.34 11.27
N PHE A 192 -0.26 -4.34 11.51
CA PHE A 192 0.62 -4.31 12.68
C PHE A 192 -0.14 -3.95 13.96
N ASN A 193 -1.05 -2.99 13.90
CA ASN A 193 -1.80 -2.50 15.08
C ASN A 193 -2.89 -3.46 15.54
N LYS A 194 -3.59 -4.11 14.61
CA LYS A 194 -4.71 -5.00 14.91
C LYS A 194 -4.35 -6.48 14.78
N GLY A 195 -3.29 -6.83 14.05
CA GLY A 195 -2.89 -8.20 13.76
C GLY A 195 -3.76 -8.90 12.72
N ILE A 196 -4.54 -8.17 11.94
CA ILE A 196 -5.46 -8.72 10.93
C ILE A 196 -5.31 -7.99 9.58
N ALA A 197 -5.63 -8.69 8.50
CA ALA A 197 -5.67 -8.14 7.15
C ALA A 197 -7.06 -7.51 6.87
N ASP A 198 -7.31 -6.35 7.48
CA ASP A 198 -8.56 -5.59 7.31
C ASP A 198 -8.44 -4.65 6.10
N PHE A 199 -9.00 -5.07 4.96
CA PHE A 199 -9.01 -4.31 3.70
C PHE A 199 -10.16 -3.30 3.60
N SER A 200 -10.96 -3.10 4.65
CA SER A 200 -12.06 -2.15 4.62
C SER A 200 -11.57 -0.73 4.33
N ARG A 201 -12.32 0.00 3.54
CA ARG A 201 -12.02 1.38 3.16
C ARG A 201 -13.23 2.26 3.34
N LEU A 202 -12.98 3.52 3.69
CA LEU A 202 -14.01 4.54 3.61
C LEU A 202 -14.24 4.87 2.13
N VAL A 203 -15.47 4.76 1.70
CA VAL A 203 -15.94 5.19 0.38
C VAL A 203 -16.84 6.41 0.59
N VAL A 204 -16.56 7.49 -0.13
CA VAL A 204 -17.28 8.77 -0.05
C VAL A 204 -17.96 9.04 -1.38
#